data_88d7680660290b93ac452caa07d6f3c3
#
_entry.id   88d7680660290b93ac452caa07d6f3c3
#
_cell.length_a   1.000
_cell.length_b   1.000
_cell.length_c   1.000
_cell.angle_alpha   90.00
_cell.angle_beta   90.00
_cell.angle_gamma   90.00
#
_symmetry.space_group_name_H-M   'P 1'
#
loop_
_entity.id
_entity.type
_entity.pdbx_description
1 polymer ?
#
loop_
_entity_poly.entity_id
_entity_poly.type
_entity_poly.pdbx_seq_one_letter_code
_entity_poly.pdbx_strand_id
1 'polypeptide(L)'
;ISGDVYNSDHHSLAAQMAFARELYRAAQAGVQIFIIHGNHDPDEAWRADVPLPPSVYVFSSDKVESVPLLVGGETAAMVYGISYKNRHMRENLALRFRKKDEDTFSIGMLHTELGVAGSPYAPCTVDDLRNTKMDYWALGHVHARKTPSMRPYMVYPGNTQGLDRSESGEKGCYLVDVGAYGTVTLKFIVTDAIRWMDMEVDISSFQNPEELVREVVKQRATLREKTGKPNIVRLILRGQGVLQKAVSTPEGQTYILQLLNDKEKFHHIRKARNKWFHHGKKPDSNIINDLLSVLEQFDIKADILI
;
A
#
# COMPACT_ATOMS: atom_id res chain seq x y z
N ILE A 1 -2.16 -11.67 -4.98
CA ILE A 1 -2.08 -10.20 -5.19
C ILE A 1 -3.51 -9.71 -5.43
N SER A 2 -3.99 -8.80 -4.57
CA SER A 2 -5.42 -8.44 -4.52
C SER A 2 -5.74 -7.13 -5.28
N GLY A 3 -5.17 -6.96 -6.48
CA GLY A 3 -5.43 -5.83 -7.37
C GLY A 3 -4.57 -4.61 -7.13
N ASP A 4 -4.73 -3.60 -7.99
CA ASP A 4 -3.99 -2.33 -7.99
C ASP A 4 -2.46 -2.53 -8.02
N VAL A 5 -2.01 -3.42 -8.91
CA VAL A 5 -0.57 -3.62 -9.17
C VAL A 5 0.05 -2.38 -9.78
N TYR A 6 -0.72 -1.66 -10.60
CA TYR A 6 -0.31 -0.41 -11.23
C TYR A 6 -1.23 0.73 -10.83
N ASN A 7 -0.72 1.95 -10.90
CA ASN A 7 -1.54 3.14 -10.82
C ASN A 7 -2.09 3.45 -12.24
N SER A 8 -3.40 3.73 -12.36
CA SER A 8 -4.13 3.88 -13.62
C SER A 8 -3.49 4.83 -14.64
N ASP A 9 -2.71 5.78 -14.18
CA ASP A 9 -2.08 6.79 -15.05
C ASP A 9 -0.65 6.39 -15.50
N HIS A 10 -0.12 5.24 -15.04
CA HIS A 10 1.30 4.85 -15.23
C HIS A 10 1.48 3.36 -15.52
N HIS A 11 0.90 2.87 -16.60
CA HIS A 11 1.13 1.51 -17.10
C HIS A 11 2.36 1.48 -18.03
N SER A 12 3.51 1.98 -17.56
CA SER A 12 4.70 1.99 -18.40
C SER A 12 5.18 0.57 -18.70
N LEU A 13 5.72 0.37 -19.91
CA LEU A 13 6.31 -0.93 -20.28
C LEU A 13 7.41 -1.34 -19.30
N ALA A 14 8.18 -0.37 -18.78
CA ALA A 14 9.21 -0.62 -17.77
C ALA A 14 8.63 -1.20 -16.47
N ALA A 15 7.50 -0.67 -15.97
CA ALA A 15 6.82 -1.20 -14.80
C ALA A 15 6.28 -2.61 -15.05
N GLN A 16 5.69 -2.87 -16.23
CA GLN A 16 5.21 -4.20 -16.61
C GLN A 16 6.36 -5.22 -16.68
N MET A 17 7.48 -4.84 -17.29
CA MET A 17 8.68 -5.70 -17.36
C MET A 17 9.26 -5.97 -15.97
N ALA A 18 9.32 -4.96 -15.10
CA ALA A 18 9.78 -5.14 -13.73
C ALA A 18 8.89 -6.11 -12.95
N PHE A 19 7.58 -5.94 -13.02
CA PHE A 19 6.62 -6.83 -12.37
C PHE A 19 6.73 -8.27 -12.91
N ALA A 20 6.72 -8.45 -14.23
CA ALA A 20 6.87 -9.77 -14.85
C ALA A 20 8.18 -10.45 -14.44
N ARG A 21 9.32 -9.71 -14.39
CA ARG A 21 10.61 -10.24 -13.94
C ARG A 21 10.52 -10.80 -12.52
N GLU A 22 9.89 -10.07 -11.59
CA GLU A 22 9.77 -10.54 -10.20
C GLU A 22 8.80 -11.73 -10.09
N LEU A 23 7.75 -11.78 -10.91
CA LEU A 23 6.88 -12.96 -10.99
C LEU A 23 7.65 -14.19 -11.52
N TYR A 24 8.53 -14.02 -12.53
CA TYR A 24 9.39 -15.11 -13.02
C TYR A 24 10.35 -15.60 -11.94
N ARG A 25 10.96 -14.70 -11.15
CA ARG A 25 11.82 -15.08 -10.03
C ARG A 25 11.07 -15.88 -8.96
N ALA A 26 9.87 -15.43 -8.59
CA ALA A 26 9.01 -16.13 -7.65
C ALA A 26 8.59 -17.51 -8.19
N ALA A 27 8.20 -17.58 -9.47
CA ALA A 27 7.84 -18.82 -10.15
C ALA A 27 9.01 -19.82 -10.17
N GLN A 28 10.24 -19.39 -10.46
CA GLN A 28 11.44 -20.22 -10.41
C GLN A 28 11.74 -20.74 -8.99
N ALA A 29 11.33 -20.01 -7.96
CA ALA A 29 11.41 -20.47 -6.56
C ALA A 29 10.26 -21.42 -6.17
N GLY A 30 9.39 -21.83 -7.12
CA GLY A 30 8.26 -22.75 -6.88
C GLY A 30 7.02 -22.09 -6.30
N VAL A 31 6.93 -20.74 -6.30
CA VAL A 31 5.77 -20.03 -5.78
C VAL A 31 4.64 -20.04 -6.81
N GLN A 32 3.44 -20.45 -6.40
CA GLN A 32 2.21 -20.28 -7.16
C GLN A 32 1.64 -18.91 -6.89
N ILE A 33 1.27 -18.17 -7.93
CA ILE A 33 0.88 -16.76 -7.81
C ILE A 33 -0.54 -16.59 -8.33
N PHE A 34 -1.40 -16.00 -7.51
CA PHE A 34 -2.80 -15.69 -7.83
C PHE A 34 -2.99 -14.18 -7.83
N ILE A 35 -3.60 -13.66 -8.90
CA ILE A 35 -3.78 -12.23 -9.12
C ILE A 35 -5.24 -11.94 -9.46
N ILE A 36 -5.81 -10.92 -8.84
CA ILE A 36 -7.01 -10.25 -9.30
C ILE A 36 -6.67 -8.81 -9.70
N HIS A 37 -7.43 -8.23 -10.61
CA HIS A 37 -7.35 -6.81 -10.95
C HIS A 37 -8.17 -5.96 -10.00
N GLY A 38 -7.73 -4.72 -9.76
CA GLY A 38 -8.41 -3.71 -8.98
C GLY A 38 -8.96 -2.55 -9.82
N ASN A 39 -9.25 -1.43 -9.17
CA ASN A 39 -9.82 -0.26 -9.86
C ASN A 39 -8.78 0.59 -10.60
N HIS A 40 -7.50 0.46 -10.27
CA HIS A 40 -6.41 1.14 -10.97
C HIS A 40 -5.87 0.34 -12.16
N ASP A 41 -6.07 -0.94 -12.19
CA ASP A 41 -5.63 -1.86 -13.24
C ASP A 41 -6.75 -2.82 -13.70
N PRO A 42 -7.98 -2.34 -14.03
CA PRO A 42 -9.10 -3.20 -14.39
C PRO A 42 -8.80 -3.98 -15.68
N ASP A 43 -9.43 -5.16 -15.83
CA ASP A 43 -9.22 -6.11 -16.92
C ASP A 43 -9.34 -5.47 -18.32
N GLU A 44 -10.31 -4.58 -18.53
CA GLU A 44 -10.47 -3.87 -19.81
C GLU A 44 -9.32 -2.89 -20.14
N ALA A 45 -8.62 -2.40 -19.12
CA ALA A 45 -7.46 -1.52 -19.28
C ALA A 45 -6.12 -2.27 -19.18
N TRP A 46 -6.15 -3.50 -18.65
CA TRP A 46 -5.00 -4.35 -18.52
C TRP A 46 -4.68 -5.02 -19.87
N ARG A 47 -3.67 -4.55 -20.52
CA ARG A 47 -3.06 -5.28 -21.63
C ARG A 47 -1.64 -5.61 -21.22
N ALA A 48 -1.44 -6.83 -20.73
CA ALA A 48 -0.11 -7.36 -20.51
C ALA A 48 0.52 -7.65 -21.87
N ASP A 49 1.27 -6.71 -22.40
CA ASP A 49 2.12 -6.96 -23.58
C ASP A 49 3.33 -7.85 -23.20
N VAL A 50 3.50 -8.12 -21.89
CA VAL A 50 4.59 -8.95 -21.35
C VAL A 50 4.02 -10.28 -20.87
N PRO A 51 4.48 -11.42 -21.40
CA PRO A 51 4.03 -12.74 -20.98
C PRO A 51 4.32 -12.98 -19.49
N LEU A 52 3.37 -13.59 -18.79
CA LEU A 52 3.53 -14.00 -17.39
C LEU A 52 3.95 -15.49 -17.31
N PRO A 53 4.62 -15.91 -16.22
CA PRO A 53 4.99 -17.31 -16.01
C PRO A 53 3.76 -18.23 -15.93
N PRO A 54 3.85 -19.51 -16.33
CA PRO A 54 2.73 -20.45 -16.28
C PRO A 54 2.16 -20.71 -14.87
N SER A 55 2.95 -20.46 -13.83
CA SER A 55 2.52 -20.59 -12.42
C SER A 55 1.77 -19.36 -11.89
N VAL A 56 1.55 -18.33 -12.73
CA VAL A 56 0.74 -17.17 -12.41
C VAL A 56 -0.66 -17.36 -12.96
N TYR A 57 -1.64 -17.30 -12.09
CA TYR A 57 -3.05 -17.34 -12.46
C TYR A 57 -3.70 -15.97 -12.22
N VAL A 58 -4.19 -15.37 -13.29
CA VAL A 58 -4.96 -14.12 -13.23
C VAL A 58 -6.44 -14.46 -13.37
N PHE A 59 -7.23 -14.11 -12.36
CA PHE A 59 -8.67 -14.42 -12.34
C PHE A 59 -9.46 -13.55 -13.32
N SER A 60 -10.46 -14.16 -13.98
CA SER A 60 -11.37 -13.47 -14.88
C SER A 60 -12.18 -12.37 -14.19
N SER A 61 -12.60 -11.39 -14.95
CA SER A 61 -13.53 -10.33 -14.53
C SER A 61 -15.01 -10.70 -14.73
N ASP A 62 -15.32 -11.77 -15.49
CA ASP A 62 -16.71 -12.13 -15.82
C ASP A 62 -17.39 -12.91 -14.70
N LYS A 63 -16.67 -13.80 -14.05
CA LYS A 63 -17.20 -14.70 -13.00
C LYS A 63 -16.17 -15.01 -11.94
N VAL A 64 -16.64 -15.42 -10.76
CA VAL A 64 -15.76 -16.01 -9.74
C VAL A 64 -15.25 -17.35 -10.25
N GLU A 65 -13.94 -17.47 -10.28
CA GLU A 65 -13.25 -18.73 -10.60
C GLU A 65 -12.65 -19.33 -9.33
N SER A 66 -12.34 -20.62 -9.37
CA SER A 66 -11.68 -21.32 -8.28
C SER A 66 -10.54 -22.17 -8.81
N VAL A 67 -9.36 -22.03 -8.23
CA VAL A 67 -8.11 -22.66 -8.66
C VAL A 67 -7.47 -23.35 -7.45
N PRO A 68 -6.99 -24.60 -7.57
CA PRO A 68 -6.31 -25.28 -6.47
C PRO A 68 -4.92 -24.66 -6.21
N LEU A 69 -4.61 -24.47 -4.95
CA LEU A 69 -3.25 -24.27 -4.47
C LEU A 69 -2.66 -25.65 -4.17
N LEU A 70 -1.60 -26.00 -4.87
CA LEU A 70 -1.00 -27.34 -4.79
C LEU A 70 0.25 -27.35 -3.90
N VAL A 71 0.34 -28.32 -3.02
CA VAL A 71 1.56 -28.60 -2.22
C VAL A 71 1.88 -30.08 -2.37
N GLY A 72 3.06 -30.39 -2.89
CA GLY A 72 3.45 -31.79 -3.14
C GLY A 72 2.59 -32.52 -4.17
N GLY A 73 1.85 -31.79 -5.03
CA GLY A 73 0.92 -32.34 -6.02
C GLY A 73 -0.52 -32.52 -5.50
N GLU A 74 -0.77 -32.30 -4.22
CA GLU A 74 -2.10 -32.38 -3.60
C GLU A 74 -2.69 -30.99 -3.39
N THR A 75 -4.04 -30.89 -3.42
CA THR A 75 -4.75 -29.64 -3.17
C THR A 75 -4.71 -29.29 -1.69
N ALA A 76 -3.90 -28.30 -1.32
CA ALA A 76 -3.80 -27.79 0.05
C ALA A 76 -4.89 -26.75 0.37
N ALA A 77 -5.31 -25.97 -0.63
CA ALA A 77 -6.38 -24.98 -0.50
C ALA A 77 -7.03 -24.71 -1.87
N MET A 78 -8.23 -24.12 -1.82
CA MET A 78 -8.89 -23.58 -3.03
C MET A 78 -8.86 -22.06 -2.99
N VAL A 79 -8.33 -21.44 -4.02
CA VAL A 79 -8.30 -19.97 -4.17
C VAL A 79 -9.43 -19.54 -5.10
N TYR A 80 -10.31 -18.68 -4.59
CA TYR A 80 -11.43 -18.10 -5.32
C TYR A 80 -11.14 -16.65 -5.60
N GLY A 81 -11.37 -16.19 -6.82
CA GLY A 81 -11.10 -14.80 -7.17
C GLY A 81 -12.03 -14.29 -8.27
N ILE A 82 -12.18 -12.98 -8.31
CA ILE A 82 -12.79 -12.24 -9.41
C ILE A 82 -12.06 -10.91 -9.56
N SER A 83 -11.70 -10.58 -10.80
CA SER A 83 -11.08 -9.31 -11.15
C SER A 83 -12.11 -8.19 -11.36
N TYR A 84 -11.68 -6.93 -11.25
CA TYR A 84 -12.47 -5.82 -11.74
C TYR A 84 -12.49 -5.81 -13.27
N LYS A 85 -13.67 -5.67 -13.84
CA LYS A 85 -13.84 -5.47 -15.28
C LYS A 85 -13.53 -4.03 -15.68
N ASN A 86 -14.09 -3.09 -14.91
CA ASN A 86 -13.99 -1.65 -15.11
C ASN A 86 -13.52 -0.95 -13.84
N ARG A 87 -13.02 0.28 -13.97
CA ARG A 87 -12.57 1.11 -12.84
C ARG A 87 -13.61 1.26 -11.72
N HIS A 88 -14.89 1.26 -12.06
CA HIS A 88 -15.98 1.39 -11.10
C HIS A 88 -16.87 0.16 -11.16
N MET A 89 -16.87 -0.62 -10.08
CA MET A 89 -17.70 -1.80 -9.88
C MET A 89 -18.69 -1.51 -8.74
N ARG A 90 -19.91 -1.08 -9.09
CA ARG A 90 -20.95 -0.74 -8.09
C ARG A 90 -21.68 -1.96 -7.53
N GLU A 91 -21.51 -3.09 -8.17
CA GLU A 91 -22.11 -4.35 -7.76
C GLU A 91 -21.39 -4.91 -6.53
N ASN A 92 -22.14 -5.53 -5.63
CA ASN A 92 -21.59 -6.33 -4.54
C ASN A 92 -21.08 -7.67 -5.09
N LEU A 93 -19.81 -7.69 -5.48
CA LEU A 93 -19.18 -8.89 -6.05
C LEU A 93 -19.06 -10.04 -5.03
N ALA A 94 -19.08 -9.77 -3.72
CA ALA A 94 -19.03 -10.80 -2.69
C ALA A 94 -20.20 -11.80 -2.84
N LEU A 95 -21.35 -11.34 -3.30
CA LEU A 95 -22.54 -12.20 -3.50
C LEU A 95 -22.38 -13.23 -4.63
N ARG A 96 -21.35 -13.11 -5.46
CA ARG A 96 -21.05 -14.09 -6.53
C ARG A 96 -20.22 -15.27 -6.03
N PHE A 97 -19.59 -15.16 -4.85
CA PHE A 97 -18.75 -16.22 -4.30
C PHE A 97 -19.59 -17.37 -3.73
N ARG A 98 -19.22 -18.59 -4.06
CA ARG A 98 -19.83 -19.82 -3.55
C ARG A 98 -18.72 -20.85 -3.30
N LYS A 99 -18.53 -21.25 -2.06
CA LYS A 99 -17.62 -22.35 -1.70
C LYS A 99 -18.16 -23.65 -2.30
N LYS A 100 -17.31 -24.37 -3.04
CA LYS A 100 -17.69 -25.61 -3.76
C LYS A 100 -17.48 -26.86 -2.92
N ASP A 101 -16.48 -26.85 -2.07
CA ASP A 101 -16.10 -27.95 -1.21
C ASP A 101 -15.93 -27.42 0.23
N GLU A 102 -16.68 -27.95 1.17
CA GLU A 102 -16.67 -27.49 2.56
C GLU A 102 -15.45 -28.02 3.35
N ASP A 103 -14.82 -29.11 2.90
CA ASP A 103 -13.70 -29.73 3.60
C ASP A 103 -12.34 -29.09 3.25
N THR A 104 -12.24 -28.44 2.07
CA THR A 104 -11.01 -27.80 1.62
C THR A 104 -10.91 -26.35 2.12
N PHE A 105 -9.76 -25.97 2.68
CA PHE A 105 -9.50 -24.59 3.09
C PHE A 105 -9.67 -23.64 1.90
N SER A 106 -10.47 -22.59 2.08
CA SER A 106 -10.90 -21.72 0.99
C SER A 106 -10.44 -20.30 1.22
N ILE A 107 -9.74 -19.74 0.22
CA ILE A 107 -9.23 -18.38 0.21
C ILE A 107 -10.04 -17.56 -0.81
N GLY A 108 -10.79 -16.56 -0.35
CA GLY A 108 -11.44 -15.60 -1.23
C GLY A 108 -10.51 -14.42 -1.50
N MET A 109 -10.37 -14.03 -2.76
CA MET A 109 -9.66 -12.82 -3.18
C MET A 109 -10.65 -11.81 -3.74
N LEU A 110 -10.71 -10.62 -3.16
CA LEU A 110 -11.62 -9.56 -3.62
C LEU A 110 -11.02 -8.18 -3.42
N HIS A 111 -11.09 -7.36 -4.46
CA HIS A 111 -10.80 -5.94 -4.37
C HIS A 111 -12.10 -5.20 -4.03
N THR A 112 -12.21 -4.60 -2.84
CA THR A 112 -13.50 -4.10 -2.31
C THR A 112 -13.33 -2.99 -1.29
N GLU A 113 -14.29 -2.08 -1.23
CA GLU A 113 -14.45 -1.12 -0.14
C GLU A 113 -15.49 -1.62 0.86
N LEU A 114 -15.00 -2.38 1.86
CA LEU A 114 -15.82 -3.04 2.87
C LEU A 114 -16.49 -2.04 3.83
N GLY A 115 -17.82 -2.15 3.97
CA GLY A 115 -18.60 -1.38 4.94
C GLY A 115 -18.99 0.03 4.48
N VAL A 116 -18.71 0.42 3.23
CA VAL A 116 -19.06 1.73 2.66
C VAL A 116 -20.22 1.58 1.68
N ALA A 117 -21.43 1.83 2.15
CA ALA A 117 -22.62 1.75 1.31
C ALA A 117 -22.55 2.75 0.14
N GLY A 118 -22.90 2.29 -1.06
CA GLY A 118 -22.92 3.11 -2.27
C GLY A 118 -21.55 3.45 -2.88
N SER A 119 -20.47 2.89 -2.33
CA SER A 119 -19.14 3.00 -2.93
C SER A 119 -19.15 2.49 -4.38
N PRO A 120 -18.38 3.09 -5.28
CA PRO A 120 -18.18 2.56 -6.63
C PRO A 120 -17.14 1.43 -6.71
N TYR A 121 -16.67 0.90 -5.58
CA TYR A 121 -15.57 -0.06 -5.51
C TYR A 121 -16.01 -1.38 -4.87
N ALA A 122 -16.90 -2.11 -5.55
CA ALA A 122 -17.48 -3.38 -5.16
C ALA A 122 -17.89 -3.43 -3.68
N PRO A 123 -18.78 -2.53 -3.23
CA PRO A 123 -19.16 -2.40 -1.83
C PRO A 123 -19.79 -3.70 -1.32
N CYS A 124 -19.35 -4.15 -0.15
CA CYS A 124 -19.94 -5.28 0.54
C CYS A 124 -19.87 -5.08 2.05
N THR A 125 -20.57 -5.94 2.78
CA THR A 125 -20.54 -5.96 4.24
C THR A 125 -19.69 -7.13 4.75
N VAL A 126 -19.33 -7.08 6.04
CA VAL A 126 -18.67 -8.21 6.73
C VAL A 126 -19.57 -9.45 6.67
N ASP A 127 -20.89 -9.28 6.78
CA ASP A 127 -21.83 -10.41 6.74
C ASP A 127 -21.97 -11.00 5.34
N ASP A 128 -21.89 -10.19 4.28
CA ASP A 128 -21.85 -10.72 2.90
C ASP A 128 -20.66 -11.66 2.72
N LEU A 129 -19.46 -11.24 3.15
CA LEU A 129 -18.27 -12.07 3.09
C LEU A 129 -18.37 -13.32 3.99
N ARG A 130 -18.91 -13.19 5.21
CA ARG A 130 -19.10 -14.31 6.14
C ARG A 130 -20.05 -15.38 5.58
N ASN A 131 -21.12 -14.96 4.93
CA ASN A 131 -22.14 -15.84 4.35
C ASN A 131 -21.63 -16.68 3.18
N THR A 132 -20.50 -16.33 2.58
CA THR A 132 -19.85 -17.14 1.53
C THR A 132 -19.19 -18.41 2.07
N LYS A 133 -18.95 -18.48 3.39
CA LYS A 133 -18.25 -19.55 4.11
C LYS A 133 -16.77 -19.75 3.69
N MET A 134 -16.12 -18.75 3.10
CA MET A 134 -14.67 -18.80 2.88
C MET A 134 -13.94 -18.75 4.23
N ASP A 135 -12.82 -19.46 4.33
CA ASP A 135 -12.04 -19.57 5.56
C ASP A 135 -11.11 -18.36 5.78
N TYR A 136 -10.67 -17.74 4.67
CA TYR A 136 -9.82 -16.55 4.66
C TYR A 136 -10.19 -15.62 3.51
N TRP A 137 -10.12 -14.30 3.75
CA TRP A 137 -10.28 -13.28 2.73
C TRP A 137 -9.03 -12.44 2.56
N ALA A 138 -8.41 -12.52 1.39
CA ALA A 138 -7.33 -11.65 0.93
C ALA A 138 -7.94 -10.43 0.21
N LEU A 139 -8.08 -9.33 0.93
CA LEU A 139 -8.77 -8.13 0.44
C LEU A 139 -7.78 -7.11 -0.12
N GLY A 140 -8.17 -6.42 -1.20
CA GLY A 140 -7.46 -5.27 -1.78
C GLY A 140 -8.30 -3.99 -1.76
N HIS A 141 -7.77 -2.87 -2.23
CA HIS A 141 -8.33 -1.52 -2.30
C HIS A 141 -7.93 -0.61 -1.14
N VAL A 142 -8.00 -1.07 0.08
CA VAL A 142 -7.70 -0.23 1.26
C VAL A 142 -6.20 -0.23 1.51
N HIS A 143 -5.54 0.92 1.34
CA HIS A 143 -4.09 1.09 1.49
C HIS A 143 -3.61 1.04 2.95
N ALA A 144 -4.53 1.14 3.91
CA ALA A 144 -4.23 0.98 5.32
C ALA A 144 -4.37 -0.49 5.74
N ARG A 145 -3.40 -0.99 6.50
CA ARG A 145 -3.47 -2.32 7.13
C ARG A 145 -4.67 -2.42 8.07
N LYS A 146 -5.59 -3.36 7.82
CA LYS A 146 -6.79 -3.60 8.63
C LYS A 146 -7.17 -5.07 8.64
N THR A 147 -7.71 -5.53 9.76
CA THR A 147 -8.32 -6.87 9.90
C THR A 147 -9.76 -6.70 10.39
N PRO A 148 -10.72 -6.46 9.47
CA PRO A 148 -12.13 -6.21 9.83
C PRO A 148 -12.81 -7.36 10.56
N SER A 149 -12.36 -8.59 10.35
CA SER A 149 -12.85 -9.78 11.05
C SER A 149 -11.70 -10.77 11.27
N MET A 150 -11.82 -11.56 12.35
CA MET A 150 -10.92 -12.67 12.65
C MET A 150 -11.62 -14.04 12.54
N ARG A 151 -12.93 -14.06 12.20
CA ARG A 151 -13.72 -15.28 12.01
C ARG A 151 -14.84 -15.06 10.97
N PRO A 152 -14.61 -15.46 9.69
CA PRO A 152 -13.31 -15.78 9.10
C PRO A 152 -12.36 -14.57 9.10
N TYR A 153 -11.08 -14.80 8.91
CA TYR A 153 -10.13 -13.70 8.73
C TYR A 153 -10.44 -12.92 7.44
N MET A 154 -10.65 -11.62 7.58
CA MET A 154 -10.79 -10.68 6.48
C MET A 154 -9.66 -9.68 6.59
N VAL A 155 -8.72 -9.68 5.65
CA VAL A 155 -7.45 -9.01 5.82
C VAL A 155 -7.14 -8.08 4.65
N TYR A 156 -6.98 -6.79 4.95
CA TYR A 156 -6.32 -5.82 4.10
C TYR A 156 -4.87 -5.70 4.56
N PRO A 157 -3.88 -6.12 3.79
CA PRO A 157 -2.47 -5.91 4.14
C PRO A 157 -2.06 -4.44 4.04
N GLY A 158 -2.82 -3.65 3.30
CA GLY A 158 -2.41 -2.34 2.83
C GLY A 158 -1.53 -2.43 1.59
N ASN A 159 -0.88 -1.35 1.23
CA ASN A 159 0.10 -1.32 0.17
C ASN A 159 1.50 -1.75 0.66
N THR A 160 2.34 -2.22 -0.26
CA THR A 160 3.71 -2.69 0.04
C THR A 160 4.70 -1.56 0.20
N GLN A 161 4.38 -0.38 -0.35
CA GLN A 161 5.16 0.86 -0.27
C GLN A 161 4.20 2.05 -0.19
N GLY A 162 4.43 2.98 0.72
CA GLY A 162 3.70 4.25 0.75
C GLY A 162 4.15 5.18 -0.38
N LEU A 163 3.21 5.70 -1.14
CA LEU A 163 3.48 6.58 -2.28
C LEU A 163 3.35 8.06 -1.94
N ASP A 164 2.60 8.38 -0.89
CA ASP A 164 2.42 9.77 -0.47
C ASP A 164 2.29 9.92 1.05
N ARG A 165 2.16 11.17 1.50
CA ARG A 165 2.07 11.55 2.92
C ARG A 165 0.84 11.03 3.65
N SER A 166 -0.24 10.67 2.95
CA SER A 166 -1.46 10.09 3.56
C SER A 166 -1.24 8.64 3.97
N GLU A 167 -0.20 8.02 3.42
CA GLU A 167 0.17 6.63 3.61
C GLU A 167 1.35 6.46 4.57
N SER A 168 1.36 7.23 5.64
CA SER A 168 2.41 7.17 6.67
C SER A 168 2.45 5.83 7.42
N GLY A 169 3.60 5.53 8.03
CA GLY A 169 3.82 4.32 8.82
C GLY A 169 4.31 3.13 8.01
N GLU A 170 4.33 1.97 8.65
CA GLU A 170 4.80 0.72 8.07
C GLU A 170 3.90 0.24 6.95
N LYS A 171 4.54 -0.18 5.83
CA LYS A 171 3.90 -0.81 4.68
C LYS A 171 4.47 -2.19 4.44
N GLY A 172 3.65 -3.10 3.88
CA GLY A 172 4.11 -4.47 3.71
C GLY A 172 2.99 -5.44 3.32
N CYS A 173 3.24 -6.70 3.58
CA CYS A 173 2.31 -7.80 3.31
C CYS A 173 2.17 -8.72 4.53
N TYR A 174 1.24 -9.65 4.47
CA TYR A 174 1.12 -10.70 5.47
C TYR A 174 1.70 -12.03 4.96
N LEU A 175 2.52 -12.64 5.80
CA LEU A 175 2.73 -14.07 5.76
C LEU A 175 1.59 -14.70 6.56
N VAL A 176 0.87 -15.63 5.93
CA VAL A 176 -0.29 -16.31 6.49
C VAL A 176 0.04 -17.80 6.62
N ASP A 177 0.12 -18.29 7.84
CA ASP A 177 0.25 -19.71 8.12
C ASP A 177 -1.10 -20.32 8.40
N VAL A 178 -1.41 -21.44 7.75
CA VAL A 178 -2.62 -22.22 7.96
C VAL A 178 -2.24 -23.59 8.52
N GLY A 179 -2.58 -23.81 9.78
CA GLY A 179 -2.34 -25.08 10.46
C GLY A 179 -3.29 -26.19 10.03
N ALA A 180 -3.00 -27.42 10.45
CA ALA A 180 -3.72 -28.65 10.05
C ALA A 180 -5.25 -28.61 10.24
N TYR A 181 -5.74 -27.79 11.15
CA TYR A 181 -7.18 -27.65 11.43
C TYR A 181 -7.75 -26.29 10.97
N GLY A 182 -7.14 -25.70 9.95
CA GLY A 182 -7.58 -24.39 9.45
C GLY A 182 -7.26 -23.20 10.37
N THR A 183 -6.41 -23.39 11.38
CA THR A 183 -5.97 -22.31 12.26
C THR A 183 -5.10 -21.33 11.50
N VAL A 184 -5.52 -20.06 11.42
CA VAL A 184 -4.82 -19.00 10.73
C VAL A 184 -3.94 -18.20 11.68
N THR A 185 -2.66 -18.05 11.32
CA THR A 185 -1.72 -17.16 12.01
C THR A 185 -1.21 -16.10 11.03
N LEU A 186 -1.23 -14.83 11.45
CA LEU A 186 -0.79 -13.69 10.64
C LEU A 186 0.52 -13.12 11.16
N LYS A 187 1.52 -13.01 10.28
CA LYS A 187 2.76 -12.28 10.55
C LYS A 187 2.92 -11.16 9.53
N PHE A 188 2.95 -9.92 9.98
CA PHE A 188 3.18 -8.80 9.08
C PHE A 188 4.67 -8.71 8.72
N ILE A 189 4.95 -8.61 7.42
CA ILE A 189 6.29 -8.45 6.87
C ILE A 189 6.39 -7.05 6.31
N VAL A 190 7.29 -6.26 6.87
CA VAL A 190 7.54 -4.87 6.46
C VAL A 190 8.39 -4.87 5.20
N THR A 191 7.86 -4.29 4.11
CA THR A 191 8.50 -4.25 2.79
C THR A 191 8.84 -2.85 2.30
N ASP A 192 8.35 -1.79 2.97
CA ASP A 192 8.63 -0.42 2.58
C ASP A 192 10.15 -0.14 2.54
N ALA A 193 10.64 0.36 1.43
CA ALA A 193 12.04 0.78 1.27
C ALA A 193 12.25 2.18 1.87
N ILE A 194 11.27 3.06 1.70
CA ILE A 194 11.24 4.43 2.23
C ILE A 194 9.93 4.62 2.98
N ARG A 195 10.00 5.15 4.20
CA ARG A 195 8.82 5.33 5.06
C ARG A 195 8.37 6.77 5.16
N TRP A 196 7.11 7.01 4.89
CA TRP A 196 6.46 8.28 5.20
C TRP A 196 6.15 8.35 6.69
N MET A 197 6.52 9.47 7.34
CA MET A 197 6.34 9.66 8.77
C MET A 197 5.81 11.06 9.06
N ASP A 198 4.95 11.17 10.06
CA ASP A 198 4.56 12.46 10.65
C ASP A 198 5.44 12.73 11.86
N MET A 199 5.96 13.96 11.94
CA MET A 199 6.71 14.46 13.08
C MET A 199 6.04 15.72 13.60
N GLU A 200 5.50 15.65 14.81
CA GLU A 200 4.88 16.79 15.47
C GLU A 200 5.92 17.48 16.37
N VAL A 201 6.04 18.80 16.21
CA VAL A 201 6.93 19.62 17.03
C VAL A 201 6.15 20.81 17.59
N ASP A 202 6.14 20.95 18.90
CA ASP A 202 5.59 22.13 19.59
C ASP A 202 6.62 23.26 19.59
N ILE A 203 6.25 24.36 18.94
CA ILE A 203 7.12 25.55 18.79
C ILE A 203 6.96 26.58 19.91
N SER A 204 6.10 26.33 20.90
CA SER A 204 5.72 27.34 21.92
C SER A 204 6.91 27.85 22.75
N SER A 205 7.91 27.00 22.98
CA SER A 205 9.08 27.33 23.77
C SER A 205 10.25 27.92 22.98
N PHE A 206 10.24 27.84 21.65
CA PHE A 206 11.37 28.21 20.81
C PHE A 206 11.43 29.73 20.58
N GLN A 207 12.63 30.29 20.70
CA GLN A 207 12.87 31.73 20.54
C GLN A 207 13.42 32.06 19.15
N ASN A 208 14.02 31.10 18.45
CA ASN A 208 14.67 31.31 17.16
C ASN A 208 14.58 30.06 16.29
N PRO A 209 14.73 30.17 14.94
CA PRO A 209 14.69 29.05 14.02
C PRO A 209 15.72 27.97 14.29
N GLU A 210 16.88 28.32 14.84
CA GLU A 210 17.96 27.38 15.14
C GLU A 210 17.56 26.37 16.23
N GLU A 211 16.73 26.77 17.20
CA GLU A 211 16.19 25.87 18.22
C GLU A 211 15.24 24.84 17.62
N LEU A 212 14.35 25.28 16.73
CA LEU A 212 13.47 24.39 15.97
C LEU A 212 14.29 23.38 15.12
N VAL A 213 15.30 23.88 14.41
CA VAL A 213 16.17 23.02 13.57
C VAL A 213 16.87 21.98 14.43
N ARG A 214 17.45 22.36 15.59
CA ARG A 214 18.09 21.41 16.50
C ARG A 214 17.13 20.33 17.00
N GLU A 215 15.92 20.69 17.38
CA GLU A 215 14.94 19.75 17.86
C GLU A 215 14.50 18.79 16.74
N VAL A 216 14.22 19.30 15.55
CA VAL A 216 13.87 18.46 14.39
C VAL A 216 15.00 17.49 14.05
N VAL A 217 16.26 17.94 14.03
CA VAL A 217 17.43 17.09 13.76
C VAL A 217 17.54 15.97 14.81
N LYS A 218 17.36 16.30 16.09
CA LYS A 218 17.37 15.34 17.20
C LYS A 218 16.25 14.29 17.03
N GLN A 219 15.01 14.71 16.77
CA GLN A 219 13.89 13.79 16.59
C GLN A 219 14.06 12.92 15.34
N ARG A 220 14.65 13.45 14.25
CA ARG A 220 14.99 12.66 13.06
C ARG A 220 16.01 11.58 13.35
N ALA A 221 17.04 11.87 14.12
CA ALA A 221 18.03 10.87 14.50
C ALA A 221 17.36 9.71 15.26
N THR A 222 16.53 10.01 16.25
CA THR A 222 15.76 9.03 17.00
C THR A 222 14.81 8.22 16.09
N LEU A 223 14.14 8.89 15.15
CA LEU A 223 13.24 8.24 14.21
C LEU A 223 13.98 7.28 13.30
N ARG A 224 15.16 7.67 12.80
CA ARG A 224 16.01 6.83 11.96
C ARG A 224 16.50 5.58 12.70
N GLU A 225 16.95 5.72 13.93
CA GLU A 225 17.33 4.59 14.78
C GLU A 225 16.16 3.63 15.00
N LYS A 226 14.97 4.18 15.28
CA LYS A 226 13.77 3.38 15.53
C LYS A 226 13.29 2.63 14.29
N THR A 227 13.34 3.24 13.12
CA THR A 227 12.80 2.64 11.88
C THR A 227 13.82 1.77 11.14
N GLY A 228 15.12 2.04 11.30
CA GLY A 228 16.21 1.40 10.56
C GLY A 228 16.19 1.68 9.05
N LYS A 229 15.40 2.67 8.59
CA LYS A 229 15.11 2.94 7.16
C LYS A 229 15.21 4.43 6.84
N PRO A 230 15.39 4.80 5.55
CA PRO A 230 15.15 6.16 5.08
C PRO A 230 13.72 6.60 5.36
N ASN A 231 13.54 7.87 5.76
CA ASN A 231 12.23 8.42 6.05
C ASN A 231 12.00 9.70 5.26
N ILE A 232 10.77 9.86 4.71
CA ILE A 232 10.26 11.14 4.24
C ILE A 232 9.37 11.68 5.35
N VAL A 233 9.76 12.82 5.93
CA VAL A 233 9.09 13.36 7.12
C VAL A 233 8.18 14.51 6.75
N ARG A 234 6.90 14.41 7.13
CA ARG A 234 5.99 15.56 7.18
C ARG A 234 6.13 16.21 8.54
N LEU A 235 6.72 17.42 8.56
CA LEU A 235 6.83 18.22 9.78
C LEU A 235 5.50 18.96 10.06
N ILE A 236 4.93 18.70 11.22
CA ILE A 236 3.70 19.33 11.72
C ILE A 236 4.08 20.20 12.89
N LEU A 237 4.02 21.53 12.72
CA LEU A 237 4.29 22.48 13.78
C LEU A 237 3.01 22.80 14.53
N ARG A 238 3.08 22.73 15.87
CA ARG A 238 1.97 23.03 16.78
C ARG A 238 2.37 24.11 17.77
N GLY A 239 1.40 24.67 18.46
CA GLY A 239 1.59 25.65 19.50
C GLY A 239 1.67 27.11 19.00
N GLN A 240 1.82 28.02 19.93
CA GLN A 240 1.92 29.49 19.70
C GLN A 240 3.21 29.99 20.32
N GLY A 241 3.91 30.88 19.61
CA GLY A 241 5.18 31.42 20.08
C GLY A 241 5.79 32.40 19.10
N VAL A 242 7.00 32.83 19.40
CA VAL A 242 7.76 33.80 18.61
C VAL A 242 7.91 33.39 17.15
N LEU A 243 8.07 32.09 16.91
CA LEU A 243 8.27 31.54 15.57
C LEU A 243 6.99 31.43 14.75
N GLN A 244 5.80 31.50 15.37
CA GLN A 244 4.53 31.26 14.68
C GLN A 244 4.37 32.07 13.40
N LYS A 245 4.67 33.40 13.49
CA LYS A 245 4.57 34.28 12.33
C LYS A 245 5.53 33.87 11.20
N ALA A 246 6.78 33.58 11.57
CA ALA A 246 7.81 33.18 10.60
C ALA A 246 7.46 31.87 9.89
N VAL A 247 7.06 30.80 10.63
CA VAL A 247 6.73 29.51 10.05
C VAL A 247 5.37 29.45 9.33
N SER A 248 4.54 30.50 9.49
CA SER A 248 3.24 30.61 8.80
C SER A 248 3.36 31.15 7.38
N THR A 249 4.46 31.79 7.03
CA THR A 249 4.68 32.34 5.68
C THR A 249 5.35 31.31 4.75
N PRO A 250 5.07 31.35 3.43
CA PRO A 250 5.76 30.48 2.46
C PRO A 250 7.27 30.63 2.49
N GLU A 251 7.77 31.86 2.64
CA GLU A 251 9.19 32.20 2.71
C GLU A 251 9.84 31.60 3.95
N GLY A 252 9.18 31.74 5.10
CA GLY A 252 9.67 31.18 6.37
C GLY A 252 9.70 29.66 6.34
N GLN A 253 8.65 29.01 5.77
CA GLN A 253 8.62 27.57 5.57
C GLN A 253 9.77 27.09 4.66
N THR A 254 10.01 27.82 3.55
CA THR A 254 11.10 27.53 2.63
C THR A 254 12.46 27.65 3.32
N TYR A 255 12.65 28.70 4.10
CA TYR A 255 13.88 28.93 4.86
C TYR A 255 14.15 27.81 5.88
N ILE A 256 13.14 27.40 6.67
CA ILE A 256 13.27 26.28 7.61
C ILE A 256 13.60 24.97 6.87
N LEU A 257 12.93 24.71 5.74
CA LEU A 257 13.20 23.52 4.94
C LEU A 257 14.64 23.51 4.39
N GLN A 258 15.15 24.65 3.92
CA GLN A 258 16.55 24.77 3.49
C GLN A 258 17.51 24.48 4.65
N LEU A 259 17.33 25.11 5.81
CA LEU A 259 18.17 24.86 6.99
C LEU A 259 18.18 23.37 7.41
N LEU A 260 17.05 22.68 7.26
CA LEU A 260 16.92 21.27 7.61
C LEU A 260 17.55 20.34 6.56
N ASN A 261 17.52 20.70 5.29
CA ASN A 261 18.04 19.87 4.19
C ASN A 261 19.53 20.13 3.90
N ASP A 262 20.02 21.35 4.11
CA ASP A 262 21.43 21.70 3.84
C ASP A 262 22.44 21.00 4.76
N LYS A 263 22.01 20.56 5.93
CA LYS A 263 22.89 19.92 6.92
C LYS A 263 23.08 18.41 6.77
N GLU A 264 22.30 17.77 5.90
CA GLU A 264 22.40 16.31 5.68
C GLU A 264 22.21 15.91 4.21
N LYS A 265 23.17 15.15 3.66
CA LYS A 265 23.15 14.66 2.28
C LYS A 265 22.03 13.65 1.97
N PHE A 266 21.14 13.29 2.92
CA PHE A 266 20.31 12.08 2.79
C PHE A 266 18.85 12.17 3.23
N HIS A 267 18.27 13.37 3.49
CA HIS A 267 16.86 13.44 3.89
C HIS A 267 16.16 14.66 3.33
N HIS A 268 15.17 14.43 2.47
CA HIS A 268 14.28 15.49 2.02
C HIS A 268 13.10 15.65 2.99
N ILE A 269 12.96 16.85 3.56
CA ILE A 269 11.75 17.27 4.25
C ILE A 269 10.92 18.06 3.24
N ARG A 270 9.75 17.53 2.89
CA ARG A 270 8.82 18.26 2.02
C ARG A 270 7.73 18.91 2.85
N LYS A 271 7.63 20.23 2.72
CA LYS A 271 6.53 21.14 3.10
C LYS A 271 5.98 21.02 4.54
N ALA A 272 6.33 21.98 5.38
CA ALA A 272 5.58 22.29 6.58
C ALA A 272 4.16 22.79 6.18
N ARG A 273 3.13 22.26 6.78
CA ARG A 273 1.76 22.78 6.66
C ARG A 273 1.21 23.09 8.03
N ASN A 274 0.88 24.37 8.25
CA ASN A 274 -0.03 24.76 9.31
C ASN A 274 -1.44 24.26 8.94
N LYS A 275 -2.14 23.61 9.86
CA LYS A 275 -3.56 23.28 9.69
C LYS A 275 -4.39 24.57 9.76
N TRP A 276 -4.54 25.27 8.66
CA TRP A 276 -5.66 26.18 8.40
C TRP A 276 -6.33 25.68 7.12
N PHE A 277 -7.62 25.40 7.21
CA PHE A 277 -8.44 24.92 6.11
C PHE A 277 -8.45 25.92 4.96
N HIS A 278 -8.07 25.47 3.75
CA HIS A 278 -8.63 25.98 2.51
C HIS A 278 -8.71 24.88 1.47
N HIS A 279 -9.89 24.75 0.88
CA HIS A 279 -10.27 23.82 -0.17
C HIS A 279 -9.54 24.11 -1.48
N GLY A 280 -9.19 23.04 -2.18
CA GLY A 280 -9.11 22.99 -3.65
C GLY A 280 -7.74 23.22 -4.28
N LYS A 281 -7.06 22.14 -4.65
CA LYS A 281 -6.53 21.81 -5.97
C LYS A 281 -5.78 20.47 -5.91
N LYS A 282 -5.97 19.63 -6.96
CA LYS A 282 -5.33 18.32 -7.14
C LYS A 282 -3.80 18.48 -7.22
N PRO A 283 -3.00 17.55 -6.67
CA PRO A 283 -1.56 17.55 -6.88
C PRO A 283 -1.21 17.02 -8.26
N ASP A 284 -0.25 17.68 -8.91
CA ASP A 284 0.33 17.31 -10.19
C ASP A 284 1.08 15.97 -10.15
N SER A 285 1.08 15.29 -11.30
CA SER A 285 1.59 13.96 -11.64
C SER A 285 3.11 13.73 -11.51
N ASN A 286 3.86 14.58 -10.82
CA ASN A 286 5.33 14.53 -10.76
C ASN A 286 5.92 13.73 -9.58
N ILE A 287 5.09 13.12 -8.74
CA ILE A 287 5.56 12.48 -7.48
C ILE A 287 6.44 11.25 -7.74
N ILE A 288 6.14 10.46 -8.76
CA ILE A 288 6.93 9.26 -9.10
C ILE A 288 8.26 9.67 -9.73
N ASN A 289 8.28 10.66 -10.62
CA ASN A 289 9.52 11.19 -11.18
C ASN A 289 10.39 11.84 -10.11
N ASP A 290 9.77 12.49 -9.14
CA ASP A 290 10.45 13.05 -7.96
C ASP A 290 11.01 11.94 -7.04
N LEU A 291 10.29 10.83 -6.87
CA LEU A 291 10.76 9.66 -6.10
C LEU A 291 11.90 8.94 -6.83
N LEU A 292 11.77 8.75 -8.14
CA LEU A 292 12.81 8.16 -8.98
C LEU A 292 14.05 9.06 -9.06
N SER A 293 13.89 10.38 -9.17
CA SER A 293 15.03 11.32 -9.16
C SER A 293 15.75 11.35 -7.80
N VAL A 294 15.02 11.13 -6.70
CA VAL A 294 15.59 10.95 -5.37
C VAL A 294 16.35 9.64 -5.28
N LEU A 295 15.81 8.55 -5.80
CA LEU A 295 16.47 7.23 -5.83
C LEU A 295 17.71 7.23 -6.72
N GLU A 296 17.69 7.90 -7.87
CA GLU A 296 18.84 8.07 -8.76
C GLU A 296 19.98 8.90 -8.16
N GLN A 297 19.65 9.94 -7.37
CA GLN A 297 20.64 10.76 -6.66
C GLN A 297 21.40 10.02 -5.56
N PHE A 298 20.86 8.89 -5.09
CA PHE A 298 21.45 8.16 -3.94
C PHE A 298 22.29 6.95 -4.34
N ASP A 299 22.53 6.72 -5.66
CA ASP A 299 23.25 5.52 -6.15
C ASP A 299 22.74 4.22 -5.46
N ILE A 300 21.48 4.23 -5.05
CA ILE A 300 20.79 3.04 -4.59
C ILE A 300 20.47 2.29 -5.87
N LYS A 301 21.27 1.26 -6.16
CA LYS A 301 20.81 0.18 -7.06
C LYS A 301 19.59 -0.43 -6.40
N ALA A 302 18.44 0.21 -6.63
CA ALA A 302 17.17 -0.28 -6.19
C ALA A 302 16.84 -1.52 -7.02
N ASP A 303 17.17 -2.67 -6.52
CA ASP A 303 16.37 -3.85 -6.80
C ASP A 303 15.00 -3.58 -6.17
N ILE A 304 14.14 -2.91 -6.94
CA ILE A 304 12.78 -2.60 -6.52
C ILE A 304 12.04 -3.93 -6.56
N LEU A 305 11.86 -4.52 -5.39
CA LEU A 305 10.85 -5.55 -5.15
C LEU A 305 9.49 -4.83 -5.11
N ILE A 306 8.68 -5.01 -6.13
CA ILE A 306 7.29 -4.58 -6.19
C ILE A 306 6.42 -5.55 -5.42
#